data_a4dd48e0f322462b6a671eccc0c93e75
#
_entry.id   a4dd48e0f322462b6a671eccc0c93e75
#
_cell.length_a   1.000
_cell.length_b   1.000
_cell.length_c   1.000
_cell.angle_alpha   90.00
_cell.angle_beta   90.00
_cell.angle_gamma   90.00
#
_symmetry.space_group_name_H-M   'P 1'
#
loop_
_entity.id
_entity.type
_entity.pdbx_description
1 polymer ?
#
loop_
_entity_poly.entity_id
_entity_poly.type
_entity_poly.pdbx_seq_one_letter_code
_entity_poly.pdbx_strand_id
1 'polypeptide(L)'
;RQSKKEMDKKWSELAQKMGTMAEDLVAPSVPRVLRQLANCSEEQLEYVAVRAKKRNAKTNQIKEFDVIVVCGDYLLVNETKSTLVPSDVDQFVVSIPEVRDYYPHYAGKKVIGALASLYVDESLVRYGEKNGLIVLGTGEELMEILNSPGFKPQEF
;
A
#
# COMPACT_ATOMS: atom_id res chain seq x y z
N ARG A 1 37.39 -1.64 -5.92
CA ARG A 1 36.57 -2.06 -7.06
C ARG A 1 35.68 -3.24 -6.67
N GLN A 2 34.39 -3.13 -6.89
CA GLN A 2 33.46 -4.22 -6.69
C GLN A 2 33.60 -5.28 -7.77
N SER A 3 33.61 -6.54 -7.36
CA SER A 3 33.57 -7.65 -8.29
C SER A 3 32.15 -7.82 -8.84
N LYS A 4 32.02 -8.49 -9.98
CA LYS A 4 30.73 -8.85 -10.56
C LYS A 4 29.93 -9.71 -9.59
N LYS A 5 30.58 -10.63 -8.88
CA LYS A 5 29.94 -11.51 -7.90
C LYS A 5 29.30 -10.72 -6.76
N GLU A 6 29.97 -9.67 -6.28
CA GLU A 6 29.42 -8.80 -5.24
C GLU A 6 28.23 -8.01 -5.73
N MET A 7 28.29 -7.50 -6.97
CA MET A 7 27.19 -6.79 -7.59
C MET A 7 25.98 -7.69 -7.79
N ASP A 8 26.19 -8.91 -8.29
CA ASP A 8 25.11 -9.88 -8.47
C ASP A 8 24.44 -10.24 -7.15
N LYS A 9 25.23 -10.34 -6.06
CA LYS A 9 24.71 -10.57 -4.72
C LYS A 9 23.82 -9.43 -4.25
N LYS A 10 24.24 -8.18 -4.47
CA LYS A 10 23.47 -7.01 -4.11
C LYS A 10 22.16 -6.93 -4.88
N TRP A 11 22.18 -7.24 -6.18
CA TRP A 11 20.97 -7.28 -6.99
C TRP A 11 20.00 -8.36 -6.51
N SER A 12 20.53 -9.54 -6.16
CA SER A 12 19.71 -10.64 -5.62
C SER A 12 19.04 -10.26 -4.29
N GLU A 13 19.81 -9.61 -3.41
CA GLU A 13 19.29 -9.15 -2.12
C GLU A 13 18.18 -8.12 -2.30
N LEU A 14 18.37 -7.17 -3.22
CA LEU A 14 17.39 -6.15 -3.51
C LEU A 14 16.11 -6.76 -4.11
N ALA A 15 16.27 -7.67 -5.08
CA ALA A 15 15.13 -8.35 -5.70
C ALA A 15 14.33 -9.15 -4.68
N GLN A 16 15.01 -9.85 -3.77
CA GLN A 16 14.36 -10.60 -2.69
C GLN A 16 13.61 -9.66 -1.74
N LYS A 17 14.22 -8.54 -1.37
CA LYS A 17 13.60 -7.54 -0.52
C LYS A 17 12.34 -6.96 -1.15
N MET A 18 12.36 -6.69 -2.44
CA MET A 18 11.19 -6.24 -3.18
C MET A 18 10.08 -7.30 -3.20
N GLY A 19 10.44 -8.56 -3.36
CA GLY A 19 9.49 -9.68 -3.38
C GLY A 19 8.76 -9.88 -2.07
N THR A 20 9.35 -9.46 -0.94
CA THR A 20 8.75 -9.61 0.40
C THR A 20 8.28 -8.28 0.99
N MET A 21 8.37 -7.19 0.23
CA MET A 21 8.08 -5.84 0.73
C MET A 21 6.69 -5.71 1.35
N ALA A 22 5.66 -6.29 0.70
CA ALA A 22 4.30 -6.24 1.22
C ALA A 22 4.18 -6.93 2.58
N GLU A 23 4.82 -8.10 2.73
CA GLU A 23 4.77 -8.90 3.96
C GLU A 23 5.64 -8.32 5.07
N ASP A 24 6.87 -7.95 4.72
CA ASP A 24 7.91 -7.66 5.72
C ASP A 24 7.96 -6.19 6.11
N LEU A 25 7.56 -5.28 5.24
CA LEU A 25 7.69 -3.85 5.46
C LEU A 25 6.34 -3.12 5.54
N VAL A 26 5.45 -3.37 4.58
CA VAL A 26 4.20 -2.61 4.49
C VAL A 26 3.19 -3.09 5.52
N ALA A 27 2.87 -4.37 5.54
CA ALA A 27 1.85 -4.90 6.45
C ALA A 27 2.15 -4.59 7.92
N PRO A 28 3.39 -4.77 8.43
CA PRO A 28 3.70 -4.41 9.81
C PRO A 28 3.59 -2.91 10.10
N SER A 29 3.70 -2.06 9.08
CA SER A 29 3.61 -0.60 9.25
C SER A 29 2.17 -0.09 9.28
N VAL A 30 1.21 -0.85 8.75
CA VAL A 30 -0.17 -0.39 8.56
C VAL A 30 -0.87 -0.01 9.88
N PRO A 31 -0.73 -0.74 10.99
CA PRO A 31 -1.36 -0.32 12.24
C PRO A 31 -0.95 1.09 12.67
N ARG A 32 0.33 1.44 12.52
CA ARG A 32 0.82 2.78 12.82
C ARG A 32 0.26 3.81 11.85
N VAL A 33 0.22 3.48 10.56
CA VAL A 33 -0.33 4.35 9.52
C VAL A 33 -1.80 4.66 9.81
N LEU A 34 -2.59 3.64 10.11
CA LEU A 34 -4.02 3.80 10.40
C LEU A 34 -4.25 4.61 11.68
N ARG A 35 -3.46 4.38 12.71
CA ARG A 35 -3.55 5.15 13.94
C ARG A 35 -3.26 6.62 13.70
N GLN A 36 -2.29 6.91 12.84
CA GLN A 36 -1.83 8.27 12.58
C GLN A 36 -2.73 9.03 11.61
N LEU A 37 -3.23 8.38 10.56
CA LEU A 37 -3.94 9.04 9.47
C LEU A 37 -5.46 8.81 9.47
N ALA A 38 -5.93 7.75 10.08
CA ALA A 38 -7.34 7.38 10.09
C ALA A 38 -7.91 7.21 11.49
N ASN A 39 -7.12 7.53 12.52
CA ASN A 39 -7.53 7.46 13.93
C ASN A 39 -8.13 6.09 14.31
N CYS A 40 -7.56 5.02 13.77
CA CYS A 40 -8.00 3.66 14.05
C CYS A 40 -7.05 2.98 15.03
N SER A 41 -7.58 2.46 16.13
CA SER A 41 -6.80 1.75 17.13
C SER A 41 -6.62 0.29 16.76
N GLU A 42 -5.60 -0.34 17.32
CA GLU A 42 -5.32 -1.75 17.11
C GLU A 42 -6.49 -2.65 17.55
N GLU A 43 -7.22 -2.24 18.56
CA GLU A 43 -8.39 -2.97 19.08
C GLU A 43 -9.54 -3.01 18.08
N GLN A 44 -9.58 -2.09 17.14
CA GLN A 44 -10.60 -2.01 16.09
C GLN A 44 -10.21 -2.80 14.84
N LEU A 45 -9.04 -3.45 14.85
CA LEU A 45 -8.56 -4.23 13.71
C LEU A 45 -9.43 -5.47 13.52
N GLU A 46 -10.03 -5.60 12.34
CA GLU A 46 -10.89 -6.73 11.99
C GLU A 46 -10.22 -7.75 11.09
N TYR A 47 -9.40 -7.28 10.15
CA TYR A 47 -8.91 -8.14 9.09
C TYR A 47 -7.60 -7.61 8.52
N VAL A 48 -6.64 -8.49 8.35
CA VAL A 48 -5.37 -8.20 7.67
C VAL A 48 -5.10 -9.33 6.70
N ALA A 49 -4.82 -8.99 5.46
CA ALA A 49 -4.42 -9.98 4.46
C ALA A 49 -3.28 -9.43 3.62
N VAL A 50 -2.34 -10.30 3.30
CA VAL A 50 -1.21 -10.00 2.43
C VAL A 50 -1.27 -10.96 1.25
N ARG A 51 -1.10 -10.43 0.03
CA ARG A 51 -1.19 -11.19 -1.22
C ARG A 51 -2.51 -11.96 -1.33
N ALA A 52 -3.60 -11.27 -1.00
CA ALA A 52 -4.93 -11.86 -1.00
C ALA A 52 -5.48 -11.94 -2.41
N LYS A 53 -5.80 -13.14 -2.86
CA LYS A 53 -6.49 -13.35 -4.14
C LYS A 53 -8.00 -13.37 -3.86
N LYS A 54 -8.72 -12.50 -4.52
CA LYS A 54 -10.17 -12.39 -4.35
C LYS A 54 -10.85 -12.37 -5.70
N ARG A 55 -12.07 -12.89 -5.72
CA ARG A 55 -12.91 -12.90 -6.91
C ARG A 55 -13.87 -11.72 -6.87
N ASN A 56 -13.95 -10.99 -8.00
CA ASN A 56 -14.89 -9.89 -8.15
C ASN A 56 -16.31 -10.45 -8.23
N ALA A 57 -17.20 -9.98 -7.33
CA ALA A 57 -18.58 -10.48 -7.26
C ALA A 57 -19.40 -10.14 -8.50
N LYS A 58 -19.02 -9.08 -9.25
CA LYS A 58 -19.73 -8.63 -10.46
C LYS A 58 -19.17 -9.23 -11.73
N THR A 59 -17.84 -9.26 -11.88
CA THR A 59 -17.17 -9.67 -13.13
C THR A 59 -16.63 -11.08 -13.09
N ASN A 60 -16.57 -11.69 -11.91
CA ASN A 60 -16.00 -13.02 -11.69
C ASN A 60 -14.48 -13.11 -11.93
N GLN A 61 -13.81 -11.99 -12.15
CA GLN A 61 -12.35 -11.94 -12.31
C GLN A 61 -11.65 -12.07 -10.97
N ILE A 62 -10.46 -12.68 -10.98
CA ILE A 62 -9.63 -12.81 -9.78
C ILE A 62 -8.55 -11.74 -9.81
N LYS A 63 -8.34 -11.06 -8.68
CA LYS A 63 -7.28 -10.07 -8.50
C LYS A 63 -6.52 -10.37 -7.22
N GLU A 64 -5.20 -10.15 -7.24
CA GLU A 64 -4.36 -10.23 -6.06
C GLU A 64 -4.15 -8.83 -5.49
N PHE A 65 -4.39 -8.68 -4.20
CA PHE A 65 -4.14 -7.44 -3.46
C PHE A 65 -2.91 -7.61 -2.60
N ASP A 66 -2.00 -6.64 -2.66
CA ASP A 66 -0.74 -6.72 -1.92
C ASP A 66 -0.98 -6.70 -0.41
N VAL A 67 -1.75 -5.72 0.08
CA VAL A 67 -2.17 -5.67 1.47
C VAL A 67 -3.59 -5.12 1.54
N ILE A 68 -4.44 -5.78 2.33
CA ILE A 68 -5.77 -5.29 2.68
C ILE A 68 -5.85 -5.26 4.20
N VAL A 69 -6.30 -4.15 4.76
CA VAL A 69 -6.53 -4.04 6.20
C VAL A 69 -7.89 -3.41 6.44
N VAL A 70 -8.70 -4.05 7.28
CA VAL A 70 -9.98 -3.50 7.72
C VAL A 70 -9.86 -3.18 9.20
N CYS A 71 -10.11 -1.93 9.53
CA CYS A 71 -9.97 -1.42 10.89
C CYS A 71 -11.01 -0.34 11.14
N GLY A 72 -11.90 -0.58 12.11
CA GLY A 72 -12.99 0.36 12.39
C GLY A 72 -13.83 0.62 11.15
N ASP A 73 -13.99 1.89 10.79
CA ASP A 73 -14.80 2.29 9.64
C ASP A 73 -14.04 2.23 8.31
N TYR A 74 -12.77 1.82 8.33
CA TYR A 74 -11.89 1.94 7.17
C TYR A 74 -11.48 0.60 6.60
N LEU A 75 -11.41 0.55 5.27
CA LEU A 75 -10.69 -0.49 4.54
C LEU A 75 -9.52 0.19 3.82
N LEU A 76 -8.31 -0.20 4.20
CA LEU A 76 -7.11 0.28 3.52
C LEU A 76 -6.69 -0.74 2.47
N VAL A 77 -6.55 -0.28 1.23
CA VAL A 77 -5.97 -1.08 0.14
C VAL A 77 -4.59 -0.53 -0.17
N ASN A 78 -3.61 -1.42 -0.20
CA ASN A 78 -2.24 -1.06 -0.52
C ASN A 78 -1.80 -1.73 -1.81
N GLU A 79 -1.04 -1.00 -2.61
CA GLU A 79 -0.30 -1.52 -3.75
C GLU A 79 1.16 -1.20 -3.56
N THR A 80 2.02 -2.22 -3.70
CA THR A 80 3.47 -2.08 -3.58
C THR A 80 4.10 -2.21 -4.95
N LYS A 81 5.07 -1.32 -5.25
CA LYS A 81 5.80 -1.33 -6.51
C LYS A 81 7.30 -1.25 -6.23
N SER A 82 8.08 -1.94 -7.03
CA SER A 82 9.55 -1.80 -6.96
C SER A 82 9.96 -0.38 -7.39
N THR A 83 9.28 0.18 -8.38
CA THR A 83 9.48 1.55 -8.86
C THR A 83 8.12 2.15 -9.15
N LEU A 84 7.88 3.36 -8.62
CA LEU A 84 6.64 4.10 -8.88
C LEU A 84 6.84 5.08 -10.02
N VAL A 85 5.85 5.12 -10.90
CA VAL A 85 5.76 6.11 -11.98
C VAL A 85 4.38 6.77 -11.92
N PRO A 86 4.18 7.96 -12.52
CA PRO A 86 2.89 8.67 -12.42
C PRO A 86 1.67 7.84 -12.86
N SER A 87 1.84 6.99 -13.89
CA SER A 87 0.74 6.14 -14.35
C SER A 87 0.29 5.13 -13.29
N ASP A 88 1.17 4.72 -12.38
CA ASP A 88 0.79 3.85 -11.27
C ASP A 88 -0.20 4.53 -10.35
N VAL A 89 0.01 5.82 -10.08
CA VAL A 89 -0.92 6.64 -9.29
C VAL A 89 -2.28 6.70 -9.97
N ASP A 90 -2.28 7.03 -11.27
CA ASP A 90 -3.52 7.18 -12.05
C ASP A 90 -4.33 5.89 -12.07
N GLN A 91 -3.68 4.77 -12.34
CA GLN A 91 -4.32 3.45 -12.41
C GLN A 91 -4.86 3.02 -11.05
N PHE A 92 -4.09 3.27 -10.00
CA PHE A 92 -4.49 2.90 -8.66
C PHE A 92 -5.74 3.66 -8.21
N VAL A 93 -5.77 4.98 -8.42
CA VAL A 93 -6.92 5.80 -8.07
C VAL A 93 -8.19 5.29 -8.74
N VAL A 94 -8.12 4.92 -10.01
CA VAL A 94 -9.27 4.37 -10.74
C VAL A 94 -9.70 3.02 -10.15
N SER A 95 -8.74 2.18 -9.73
CA SER A 95 -9.02 0.83 -9.25
C SER A 95 -9.56 0.78 -7.82
N ILE A 96 -9.26 1.76 -6.98
CA ILE A 96 -9.59 1.72 -5.55
C ILE A 96 -11.09 1.47 -5.28
N PRO A 97 -12.04 2.19 -5.92
CA PRO A 97 -13.46 1.96 -5.64
C PRO A 97 -13.91 0.53 -5.96
N GLU A 98 -13.24 -0.15 -6.87
CA GLU A 98 -13.58 -1.52 -7.25
C GLU A 98 -13.32 -2.54 -6.14
N VAL A 99 -12.54 -2.17 -5.13
CA VAL A 99 -12.24 -3.09 -4.03
C VAL A 99 -13.52 -3.60 -3.35
N ARG A 100 -14.57 -2.81 -3.37
CA ARG A 100 -15.87 -3.20 -2.79
C ARG A 100 -16.48 -4.40 -3.50
N ASP A 101 -16.20 -4.57 -4.79
CA ASP A 101 -16.71 -5.71 -5.55
C ASP A 101 -15.95 -7.00 -5.23
N TYR A 102 -14.71 -6.87 -4.73
CA TYR A 102 -13.91 -8.00 -4.27
C TYR A 102 -14.14 -8.33 -2.79
N TYR A 103 -14.56 -7.34 -2.03
CA TYR A 103 -14.84 -7.46 -0.60
C TYR A 103 -16.24 -6.96 -0.27
N PRO A 104 -17.30 -7.63 -0.80
CA PRO A 104 -18.68 -7.14 -0.59
C PRO A 104 -19.10 -7.11 0.86
N HIS A 105 -18.52 -7.96 1.71
CA HIS A 105 -18.77 -7.96 3.14
C HIS A 105 -18.35 -6.64 3.81
N TYR A 106 -17.38 -5.94 3.22
CA TYR A 106 -16.88 -4.68 3.75
C TYR A 106 -17.24 -3.48 2.87
N ALA A 107 -18.24 -3.63 1.99
CA ALA A 107 -18.61 -2.57 1.05
C ALA A 107 -19.06 -1.27 1.72
N GLY A 108 -19.51 -1.33 2.97
CA GLY A 108 -19.90 -0.14 3.73
C GLY A 108 -18.73 0.61 4.38
N LYS A 109 -17.51 0.08 4.31
CA LYS A 109 -16.34 0.75 4.88
C LYS A 109 -15.88 1.91 4.01
N LYS A 110 -15.24 2.90 4.63
CA LYS A 110 -14.56 3.97 3.92
C LYS A 110 -13.25 3.42 3.37
N VAL A 111 -13.05 3.52 2.07
CA VAL A 111 -11.87 2.96 1.42
C VAL A 111 -10.80 4.03 1.28
N ILE A 112 -9.62 3.75 1.79
CA ILE A 112 -8.43 4.59 1.64
C ILE A 112 -7.34 3.80 0.93
N GLY A 113 -6.51 4.50 0.16
CA GLY A 113 -5.47 3.87 -0.63
C GLY A 113 -4.07 4.27 -0.22
N ALA A 114 -3.16 3.31 -0.25
CA ALA A 114 -1.74 3.53 0.05
C ALA A 114 -0.87 2.94 -1.06
N LEU A 115 0.02 3.74 -1.61
CA LEU A 115 1.08 3.28 -2.51
C LEU A 115 2.39 3.18 -1.74
N ALA A 116 3.12 2.11 -1.95
CA ALA A 116 4.39 1.88 -1.27
C ALA A 116 5.47 1.47 -2.26
N SER A 117 6.68 1.98 -2.04
CA SER A 117 7.87 1.57 -2.78
C SER A 117 9.09 1.72 -1.87
N LEU A 118 10.19 1.06 -2.22
CA LEU A 118 11.44 1.20 -1.46
C LEU A 118 11.97 2.63 -1.49
N TYR A 119 11.86 3.27 -2.65
CA TYR A 119 12.23 4.68 -2.82
C TYR A 119 11.15 5.39 -3.62
N VAL A 120 10.74 6.56 -3.17
CA VAL A 120 9.73 7.35 -3.85
C VAL A 120 10.30 8.75 -4.07
N ASP A 121 10.37 9.17 -5.34
CA ASP A 121 10.77 10.51 -5.69
C ASP A 121 9.79 11.54 -5.11
N GLU A 122 10.32 12.69 -4.70
CA GLU A 122 9.52 13.73 -4.06
C GLU A 122 8.37 14.21 -4.93
N SER A 123 8.57 14.27 -6.25
CA SER A 123 7.52 14.65 -7.19
C SER A 123 6.37 13.65 -7.19
N LEU A 124 6.67 12.35 -7.03
CA LEU A 124 5.66 11.31 -6.93
C LEU A 124 4.93 11.32 -5.59
N VAL A 125 5.64 11.67 -4.52
CA VAL A 125 4.98 11.88 -3.21
C VAL A 125 3.91 12.96 -3.36
N ARG A 126 4.26 14.10 -3.95
CA ARG A 126 3.32 15.20 -4.16
C ARG A 126 2.16 14.81 -5.08
N TYR A 127 2.46 14.06 -6.14
CA TYR A 127 1.42 13.61 -7.05
C TYR A 127 0.45 12.63 -6.40
N GLY A 128 0.97 11.67 -5.66
CA GLY A 128 0.15 10.73 -4.90
C GLY A 128 -0.70 11.44 -3.86
N GLU A 129 -0.11 12.36 -3.12
CA GLU A 129 -0.82 13.15 -2.11
C GLU A 129 -1.93 14.00 -2.73
N LYS A 130 -1.66 14.64 -3.87
CA LYS A 130 -2.65 15.41 -4.61
C LYS A 130 -3.86 14.55 -5.03
N ASN A 131 -3.63 13.29 -5.29
CA ASN A 131 -4.67 12.33 -5.66
C ASN A 131 -5.30 11.63 -4.45
N GLY A 132 -4.99 12.09 -3.24
CA GLY A 132 -5.60 11.59 -2.02
C GLY A 132 -5.01 10.31 -1.47
N LEU A 133 -3.85 9.88 -1.97
CA LEU A 133 -3.23 8.63 -1.57
C LEU A 133 -2.22 8.82 -0.46
N ILE A 134 -2.18 7.86 0.46
CA ILE A 134 -1.06 7.68 1.38
C ILE A 134 0.13 7.19 0.56
N VAL A 135 1.31 7.77 0.79
CA VAL A 135 2.54 7.36 0.11
C VAL A 135 3.53 6.87 1.16
N LEU A 136 3.98 5.65 1.01
CA LEU A 136 4.91 5.01 1.94
C LEU A 136 6.25 4.73 1.26
N GLY A 137 7.32 5.03 1.96
CA GLY A 137 8.69 4.71 1.53
C GLY A 137 9.47 4.14 2.70
N THR A 138 10.67 3.63 2.42
CA THR A 138 11.50 3.04 3.48
C THR A 138 11.98 4.09 4.46
N GLY A 139 11.83 3.79 5.75
CA GLY A 139 12.42 4.54 6.84
C GLY A 139 13.53 3.74 7.54
N GLU A 140 13.84 4.10 8.78
CA GLU A 140 14.89 3.43 9.54
C GLU A 140 14.58 1.98 9.85
N GLU A 141 13.34 1.67 10.20
CA GLU A 141 12.93 0.31 10.59
C GLU A 141 11.99 -0.32 9.58
N LEU A 142 10.89 0.37 9.26
CA LEU A 142 9.83 -0.11 8.38
C LEU A 142 9.48 1.00 7.39
N MET A 143 8.33 0.88 6.76
CA MET A 143 7.84 1.92 5.87
C MET A 143 7.40 3.15 6.64
N GLU A 144 7.72 4.32 6.11
CA GLU A 144 7.34 5.61 6.68
C GLU A 144 6.33 6.31 5.79
N ILE A 145 5.46 7.11 6.42
CA ILE A 145 4.54 7.99 5.71
C ILE A 145 5.34 9.16 5.14
N LEU A 146 5.34 9.31 3.83
CA LEU A 146 6.06 10.37 3.13
C LEU A 146 5.21 11.61 2.89
N ASN A 147 3.90 11.52 3.12
CA ASN A 147 2.99 12.64 2.95
C ASN A 147 3.35 13.81 3.85
N SER A 148 2.96 15.02 3.44
CA SER A 148 3.19 16.23 4.22
C SER A 148 2.40 16.21 5.52
N PRO A 149 2.86 16.96 6.56
CA PRO A 149 2.14 17.07 7.84
C PRO A 149 0.70 17.53 7.63
N GLY A 150 -0.23 16.90 8.33
CA GLY A 150 -1.64 17.24 8.24
C GLY A 150 -2.39 16.65 7.06
N PHE A 151 -1.72 15.85 6.23
CA PHE A 151 -2.39 15.15 5.13
C PHE A 151 -3.49 14.23 5.66
N LYS A 152 -4.63 14.26 4.98
CA LYS A 152 -5.74 13.34 5.23
C LYS A 152 -6.03 12.54 3.95
N PRO A 153 -6.05 11.20 4.01
CA PRO A 153 -6.35 10.41 2.83
C PRO A 153 -7.78 10.64 2.36
N GLN A 154 -7.95 10.60 1.04
CA GLN A 154 -9.27 10.64 0.44
C GLN A 154 -10.00 9.35 0.77
N GLU A 155 -11.30 9.48 1.01
CA GLU A 155 -12.20 8.35 1.17
C GLU A 155 -12.82 8.05 -0.20
N PHE A 156 -12.46 6.94 -0.75
CA PHE A 156 -12.92 6.53 -2.08
C PHE A 156 -14.22 5.68 -2.00
#